data_95f0db6d048b9f8ee8f360c95d64baf1
#
_entry.id   95f0db6d048b9f8ee8f360c95d64baf1
#
_cell.length_a   1.000
_cell.length_b   1.000
_cell.length_c   1.000
_cell.angle_alpha   90.00
_cell.angle_beta   90.00
_cell.angle_gamma   90.00
#
_symmetry.space_group_name_H-M   'P 1'
#
loop_
_entity.id
_entity.type
_entity.pdbx_description
1 polymer ?
#
loop_
_entity_poly.entity_id
_entity_poly.type
_entity_poly.pdbx_seq_one_letter_code
_entity_poly.pdbx_strand_id
1 'polypeptide(L)'
;MHETTPYDVIMAGGGLMGCATAYYLLQADPTMKVAIVEMDPDYTRNSTVLSDGNMRVQFNLRENILISQYGMERLKTFSEDMAVGDWRPQVDFRQQGNLFLADEANKANALAGLALQQSLNCEVEWLEPAEIKARFPLYDE
;
A
#
# COMPACT_ATOMS: atom_id res chain seq x y z
N MET A 1 -30.40 32.72 3.00
CA MET A 1 -28.94 32.87 3.02
C MET A 1 -28.38 31.47 3.21
N HIS A 2 -27.64 30.93 2.23
CA HIS A 2 -26.92 29.66 2.43
C HIS A 2 -25.75 29.95 3.38
N GLU A 3 -25.76 29.34 4.54
CA GLU A 3 -24.63 29.36 5.45
C GLU A 3 -23.50 28.59 4.78
N THR A 4 -22.46 29.29 4.35
CA THR A 4 -21.24 28.63 3.82
C THR A 4 -20.41 28.20 5.01
N THR A 5 -20.34 26.90 5.26
CA THR A 5 -19.37 26.35 6.23
C THR A 5 -17.99 26.39 5.58
N PRO A 6 -17.06 27.22 6.07
CA PRO A 6 -15.73 27.24 5.52
C PRO A 6 -14.99 25.95 5.88
N TYR A 7 -14.32 25.34 4.90
CA TYR A 7 -13.38 24.24 5.11
C TYR A 7 -11.95 24.72 4.87
N ASP A 8 -11.02 24.23 5.66
CA ASP A 8 -9.59 24.52 5.50
C ASP A 8 -9.01 23.72 4.34
N VAL A 9 -9.50 22.48 4.15
CA VAL A 9 -9.07 21.59 3.07
C VAL A 9 -10.27 20.83 2.50
N ILE A 10 -10.30 20.71 1.16
CA ILE A 10 -11.25 19.87 0.45
C ILE A 10 -10.48 18.81 -0.36
N MET A 11 -10.77 17.54 -0.09
CA MET A 11 -10.24 16.40 -0.84
C MET A 11 -11.19 16.04 -1.98
N ALA A 12 -10.72 16.06 -3.22
CA ALA A 12 -11.46 15.56 -4.37
C ALA A 12 -11.18 14.06 -4.53
N GLY A 13 -12.14 13.24 -4.12
CA GLY A 13 -12.09 11.78 -4.12
C GLY A 13 -11.89 11.18 -2.72
N GLY A 14 -12.78 10.25 -2.36
CA GLY A 14 -12.80 9.51 -1.10
C GLY A 14 -12.13 8.14 -1.16
N GLY A 15 -11.26 7.90 -2.15
CA GLY A 15 -10.45 6.68 -2.23
C GLY A 15 -9.35 6.65 -1.18
N LEU A 16 -8.49 5.61 -1.24
CA LEU A 16 -7.41 5.40 -0.26
C LEU A 16 -6.55 6.66 -0.05
N MET A 17 -6.13 7.32 -1.12
CA MET A 17 -5.25 8.49 -1.02
C MET A 17 -5.95 9.69 -0.37
N GLY A 18 -7.20 9.98 -0.74
CA GLY A 18 -7.98 11.08 -0.14
C GLY A 18 -8.27 10.83 1.33
N CYS A 19 -8.72 9.64 1.68
CA CYS A 19 -8.98 9.25 3.07
C CYS A 19 -7.71 9.25 3.93
N ALA A 20 -6.61 8.68 3.44
CA ALA A 20 -5.34 8.66 4.17
C ALA A 20 -4.80 10.08 4.38
N THR A 21 -4.88 10.94 3.37
CA THR A 21 -4.43 12.34 3.49
C THR A 21 -5.27 13.08 4.54
N ALA A 22 -6.60 12.94 4.49
CA ALA A 22 -7.49 13.56 5.49
C ALA A 22 -7.20 13.05 6.90
N TYR A 23 -7.00 11.74 7.06
CA TYR A 23 -6.65 11.14 8.35
C TYR A 23 -5.35 11.73 8.92
N TYR A 24 -4.27 11.79 8.15
CA TYR A 24 -3.00 12.32 8.65
C TYR A 24 -3.03 13.83 8.88
N LEU A 25 -3.79 14.60 8.10
CA LEU A 25 -4.00 16.02 8.37
C LEU A 25 -4.69 16.24 9.72
N LEU A 26 -5.74 15.48 10.00
CA LEU A 26 -6.46 15.56 11.28
C LEU A 26 -5.66 15.00 12.45
N GLN A 27 -4.74 14.06 12.22
CA GLN A 27 -3.77 13.65 13.24
C GLN A 27 -2.76 14.76 13.56
N ALA A 28 -2.34 15.51 12.55
CA ALA A 28 -1.41 16.63 12.72
C ALA A 28 -2.06 17.86 13.33
N ASP A 29 -3.29 18.18 12.94
CA ASP A 29 -4.10 19.28 13.48
C ASP A 29 -5.58 18.88 13.58
N PRO A 30 -6.03 18.43 14.76
CA PRO A 30 -7.43 18.04 15.00
C PRO A 30 -8.44 19.19 14.89
N THR A 31 -8.00 20.45 14.83
CA THR A 31 -8.88 21.62 14.70
C THR A 31 -9.22 21.93 13.25
N MET A 32 -8.51 21.33 12.30
CA MET A 32 -8.71 21.53 10.87
C MET A 32 -10.08 21.01 10.41
N LYS A 33 -10.75 21.78 9.57
CA LYS A 33 -12.01 21.39 8.95
C LYS A 33 -11.71 20.80 7.58
N VAL A 34 -11.80 19.48 7.47
CA VAL A 34 -11.54 18.74 6.24
C VAL A 34 -12.86 18.22 5.67
N ALA A 35 -13.10 18.43 4.38
CA ALA A 35 -14.18 17.81 3.64
C ALA A 35 -13.62 16.84 2.61
N ILE A 36 -14.28 15.71 2.43
CA ILE A 36 -14.00 14.76 1.34
C ILE A 36 -15.23 14.76 0.42
N VAL A 37 -15.01 15.02 -0.87
CA VAL A 37 -16.05 14.97 -1.91
C VAL A 37 -15.80 13.76 -2.79
N GLU A 38 -16.69 12.78 -2.73
CA GLU A 38 -16.67 11.56 -3.53
C GLU A 38 -17.81 11.58 -4.54
N MET A 39 -17.50 11.29 -5.81
CA MET A 39 -18.47 11.29 -6.90
C MET A 39 -19.26 9.97 -7.00
N ASP A 40 -18.72 8.91 -6.46
CA ASP A 40 -19.28 7.55 -6.51
C ASP A 40 -19.41 6.98 -5.09
N PRO A 41 -20.56 7.20 -4.41
CA PRO A 41 -20.75 6.77 -3.02
C PRO A 41 -20.68 5.26 -2.83
N ASP A 42 -20.87 4.48 -3.89
CA ASP A 42 -20.77 3.01 -3.85
C ASP A 42 -19.36 2.50 -4.17
N TYR A 43 -18.43 3.39 -4.51
CA TYR A 43 -17.02 3.09 -4.84
C TYR A 43 -16.83 2.09 -5.99
N THR A 44 -17.81 1.93 -6.87
CA THR A 44 -17.79 0.93 -7.96
C THR A 44 -16.69 1.19 -8.99
N ARG A 45 -16.21 2.45 -9.09
CA ARG A 45 -15.13 2.89 -10.00
C ARG A 45 -13.85 3.29 -9.26
N ASN A 46 -13.78 3.04 -7.97
CA ASN A 46 -12.62 3.40 -7.16
C ASN A 46 -11.43 2.50 -7.50
N SER A 47 -10.28 3.09 -7.84
CA SER A 47 -9.07 2.36 -8.22
C SER A 47 -8.57 1.39 -7.14
N THR A 48 -8.75 1.73 -5.86
CA THR A 48 -8.38 0.85 -4.75
C THR A 48 -9.25 -0.41 -4.74
N VAL A 49 -10.57 -0.25 -4.90
CA VAL A 49 -11.52 -1.38 -4.92
C VAL A 49 -11.33 -2.26 -6.15
N LEU A 50 -10.98 -1.66 -7.30
CA LEU A 50 -10.73 -2.36 -8.56
C LEU A 50 -9.33 -2.97 -8.67
N SER A 51 -8.44 -2.72 -7.71
CA SER A 51 -7.10 -3.30 -7.70
C SER A 51 -7.10 -4.71 -7.11
N ASP A 52 -6.03 -5.45 -7.31
CA ASP A 52 -5.79 -6.74 -6.66
C ASP A 52 -5.37 -6.62 -5.19
N GLY A 53 -5.19 -5.40 -4.68
CA GLY A 53 -4.81 -5.11 -3.30
C GLY A 53 -3.40 -5.57 -2.91
N ASN A 54 -2.54 -5.90 -3.88
CA ASN A 54 -1.19 -6.39 -3.61
C ASN A 54 -0.28 -5.27 -3.09
N MET A 55 0.47 -5.56 -2.02
CA MET A 55 1.54 -4.72 -1.50
C MET A 55 2.87 -5.46 -1.57
N ARG A 56 3.94 -4.77 -1.98
CA ARG A 56 5.26 -5.36 -2.15
C ARG A 56 6.38 -4.39 -1.78
N VAL A 57 7.58 -4.90 -1.55
CA VAL A 57 8.80 -4.10 -1.34
C VAL A 57 9.80 -4.19 -2.50
N GLN A 58 9.53 -5.05 -3.49
CA GLN A 58 10.40 -5.23 -4.65
C GLN A 58 10.33 -4.03 -5.61
N PHE A 59 10.97 -2.93 -5.22
CA PHE A 59 11.16 -1.73 -6.01
C PHE A 59 12.65 -1.40 -6.15
N ASN A 60 12.98 -0.61 -7.18
CA ASN A 60 14.33 -0.12 -7.47
C ASN A 60 14.54 1.34 -7.04
N LEU A 61 13.55 1.94 -6.35
CA LEU A 61 13.62 3.27 -5.75
C LEU A 61 13.45 3.16 -4.24
N ARG A 62 14.38 3.78 -3.51
CA ARG A 62 14.41 3.78 -2.05
C ARG A 62 13.10 4.29 -1.44
N GLU A 63 12.56 5.36 -1.97
CA GLU A 63 11.33 5.99 -1.50
C GLU A 63 10.13 5.05 -1.61
N ASN A 64 10.00 4.32 -2.71
CA ASN A 64 8.92 3.35 -2.91
C ASN A 64 9.02 2.18 -1.92
N ILE A 65 10.24 1.72 -1.63
CA ILE A 65 10.48 0.67 -0.64
C ILE A 65 10.03 1.16 0.75
N LEU A 66 10.47 2.35 1.15
CA LEU A 66 10.15 2.93 2.46
C LEU A 66 8.64 3.19 2.63
N ILE A 67 7.97 3.70 1.58
CA ILE A 67 6.51 3.91 1.58
C ILE A 67 5.79 2.56 1.77
N SER A 68 6.25 1.51 1.06
CA SER A 68 5.65 0.19 1.19
C SER A 68 5.86 -0.44 2.56
N GLN A 69 7.07 -0.33 3.13
CA GLN A 69 7.35 -0.77 4.50
C GLN A 69 6.46 -0.04 5.51
N TYR A 70 6.34 1.28 5.39
CA TYR A 70 5.45 2.07 6.24
C TYR A 70 3.99 1.61 6.11
N GLY A 71 3.50 1.40 4.88
CA GLY A 71 2.14 0.93 4.64
C GLY A 71 1.88 -0.44 5.27
N MET A 72 2.81 -1.39 5.13
CA MET A 72 2.70 -2.72 5.74
C MET A 72 2.66 -2.65 7.28
N GLU A 73 3.46 -1.78 7.90
CA GLU A 73 3.41 -1.56 9.36
C GLU A 73 2.06 -0.98 9.79
N ARG A 74 1.50 -0.04 9.01
CA ARG A 74 0.17 0.52 9.31
C ARG A 74 -0.95 -0.51 9.16
N LEU A 75 -0.83 -1.45 8.22
CA LEU A 75 -1.83 -2.52 8.08
C LEU A 75 -1.87 -3.48 9.27
N LYS A 76 -0.76 -3.67 9.99
CA LYS A 76 -0.73 -4.51 11.19
C LYS A 76 -1.58 -3.95 12.34
N THR A 77 -1.68 -2.64 12.44
CA THR A 77 -2.43 -1.94 13.50
C THR A 77 -3.73 -1.32 13.00
N PHE A 78 -4.05 -1.47 11.70
CA PHE A 78 -5.13 -0.78 11.01
C PHE A 78 -6.49 -0.89 11.72
N SER A 79 -6.82 -2.09 12.18
CA SER A 79 -8.07 -2.37 12.87
C SER A 79 -8.25 -1.50 14.12
N GLU A 80 -7.20 -1.30 14.90
CA GLU A 80 -7.23 -0.47 16.10
C GLU A 80 -7.08 1.01 15.78
N ASP A 81 -6.19 1.37 14.87
CA ASP A 81 -5.94 2.76 14.46
C ASP A 81 -7.19 3.41 13.83
N MET A 82 -8.01 2.61 13.13
CA MET A 82 -9.22 3.04 12.43
C MET A 82 -10.51 2.69 13.18
N ALA A 83 -10.41 2.36 14.46
CA ALA A 83 -11.59 2.03 15.27
C ALA A 83 -12.54 3.22 15.44
N VAL A 84 -13.85 2.98 15.33
CA VAL A 84 -14.89 3.96 15.57
C VAL A 84 -15.92 3.35 16.53
N GLY A 85 -15.96 3.84 17.76
CA GLY A 85 -16.75 3.21 18.81
C GLY A 85 -16.32 1.76 19.01
N ASP A 86 -17.27 0.82 18.92
CA ASP A 86 -17.00 -0.62 19.03
C ASP A 86 -16.66 -1.27 17.69
N TRP A 87 -16.76 -0.55 16.58
CA TRP A 87 -16.46 -1.09 15.26
C TRP A 87 -14.95 -1.11 14.99
N ARG A 88 -14.48 -2.24 14.47
CA ARG A 88 -13.09 -2.51 14.10
C ARG A 88 -13.03 -2.98 12.66
N PRO A 89 -12.52 -2.14 11.72
CA PRO A 89 -12.38 -2.55 10.32
C PRO A 89 -11.36 -3.68 10.17
N GLN A 90 -11.65 -4.63 9.27
CA GLN A 90 -10.74 -5.72 8.93
C GLN A 90 -10.31 -5.57 7.48
N VAL A 91 -9.01 -5.68 7.22
CA VAL A 91 -8.43 -5.59 5.87
C VAL A 91 -7.89 -6.92 5.37
N ASP A 92 -8.02 -7.99 6.18
CA ASP A 92 -7.56 -9.36 5.86
C ASP A 92 -6.12 -9.40 5.30
N PHE A 93 -5.25 -8.55 5.82
CA PHE A 93 -3.86 -8.48 5.37
C PHE A 93 -3.14 -9.81 5.59
N ARG A 94 -2.60 -10.37 4.51
CA ARG A 94 -1.88 -11.66 4.52
C ARG A 94 -0.51 -11.48 3.89
N GLN A 95 0.54 -11.69 4.67
CA GLN A 95 1.92 -11.64 4.18
C GLN A 95 2.29 -12.99 3.56
N GLN A 96 2.04 -13.15 2.27
CA GLN A 96 2.29 -14.40 1.53
C GLN A 96 3.54 -14.32 0.64
N GLY A 97 4.11 -13.12 0.47
CA GLY A 97 5.24 -12.87 -0.42
C GLY A 97 4.82 -12.64 -1.88
N ASN A 98 5.80 -12.24 -2.69
CA ASN A 98 5.67 -12.03 -4.12
C ASN A 98 6.88 -12.66 -4.82
N LEU A 99 6.64 -13.43 -5.88
CA LEU A 99 7.68 -13.95 -6.75
C LEU A 99 7.75 -13.09 -8.01
N PHE A 100 8.93 -12.51 -8.29
CA PHE A 100 9.23 -11.80 -9.52
C PHE A 100 10.23 -12.59 -10.34
N LEU A 101 9.90 -12.82 -11.59
CA LEU A 101 10.79 -13.48 -12.54
C LEU A 101 11.59 -12.43 -13.31
N ALA A 102 12.88 -12.65 -13.46
CA ALA A 102 13.76 -11.83 -14.27
C ALA A 102 14.41 -12.73 -15.34
N ASP A 103 14.44 -12.25 -16.57
CA ASP A 103 15.23 -12.87 -17.63
C ASP A 103 16.71 -12.49 -17.51
N GLU A 104 17.57 -13.16 -18.30
CA GLU A 104 19.01 -12.92 -18.26
C GLU A 104 19.37 -11.46 -18.65
N ALA A 105 18.59 -10.83 -19.54
CA ALA A 105 18.82 -9.44 -19.94
C ALA A 105 18.59 -8.44 -18.80
N ASN A 106 17.68 -8.75 -17.89
CA ASN A 106 17.32 -7.90 -16.75
C ASN A 106 17.98 -8.33 -15.42
N LYS A 107 18.72 -9.44 -15.40
CA LYS A 107 19.34 -10.01 -14.18
C LYS A 107 20.18 -8.99 -13.43
N ALA A 108 21.06 -8.26 -14.11
CA ALA A 108 21.91 -7.26 -13.46
C ALA A 108 21.11 -6.16 -12.75
N ASN A 109 20.03 -5.68 -13.37
CA ASN A 109 19.14 -4.68 -12.80
C ASN A 109 18.33 -5.25 -11.60
N ALA A 110 17.87 -6.50 -11.73
CA ALA A 110 17.15 -7.18 -10.65
C ALA A 110 18.05 -7.41 -9.42
N LEU A 111 19.31 -7.81 -9.62
CA LEU A 111 20.29 -7.97 -8.54
C LEU A 111 20.65 -6.64 -7.86
N ALA A 112 20.75 -5.54 -8.63
CA ALA A 112 20.95 -4.21 -8.05
C ALA A 112 19.74 -3.78 -7.20
N GLY A 113 18.52 -4.03 -7.67
CA GLY A 113 17.29 -3.81 -6.91
C GLY A 113 17.25 -4.65 -5.63
N LEU A 114 17.60 -5.94 -5.71
CA LEU A 114 17.71 -6.84 -4.55
C LEU A 114 18.68 -6.28 -3.50
N ALA A 115 19.86 -5.85 -3.90
CA ALA A 115 20.86 -5.29 -3.00
C ALA A 115 20.33 -4.01 -2.29
N LEU A 116 19.62 -3.14 -3.00
CA LEU A 116 18.97 -1.98 -2.42
C LEU A 116 17.90 -2.39 -1.39
N GLN A 117 17.04 -3.33 -1.74
CA GLN A 117 15.98 -3.83 -0.86
C GLN A 117 16.56 -4.44 0.42
N GLN A 118 17.60 -5.27 0.30
CA GLN A 118 18.29 -5.86 1.45
C GLN A 118 18.98 -4.80 2.32
N SER A 119 19.57 -3.75 1.73
CA SER A 119 20.16 -2.63 2.46
C SER A 119 19.14 -1.84 3.30
N LEU A 120 17.85 -1.95 2.96
CA LEU A 120 16.72 -1.36 3.66
C LEU A 120 15.98 -2.38 4.56
N ASN A 121 16.63 -3.50 4.88
CA ASN A 121 16.10 -4.57 5.72
C ASN A 121 14.81 -5.22 5.19
N CYS A 122 14.63 -5.27 3.87
CA CYS A 122 13.57 -6.07 3.29
C CYS A 122 13.95 -7.56 3.32
N GLU A 123 13.00 -8.41 3.68
CA GLU A 123 13.14 -9.87 3.62
C GLU A 123 12.93 -10.35 2.18
N VAL A 124 13.95 -10.22 1.36
CA VAL A 124 13.98 -10.59 -0.05
C VAL A 124 15.20 -11.44 -0.36
N GLU A 125 15.04 -12.38 -1.26
CA GLU A 125 16.10 -13.30 -1.68
C GLU A 125 16.10 -13.49 -3.19
N TRP A 126 17.23 -13.92 -3.73
CA TRP A 126 17.35 -14.41 -5.09
C TRP A 126 17.17 -15.91 -5.09
N LEU A 127 16.36 -16.42 -6.02
CA LEU A 127 16.19 -17.86 -6.23
C LEU A 127 16.66 -18.22 -7.62
N GLU A 128 17.45 -19.28 -7.73
CA GLU A 128 17.77 -19.88 -9.02
C GLU A 128 16.60 -20.75 -9.51
N PRO A 129 16.50 -21.04 -10.81
CA PRO A 129 15.35 -21.79 -11.38
C PRO A 129 15.04 -23.10 -10.65
N ALA A 130 16.07 -23.87 -10.28
CA ALA A 130 15.89 -25.12 -9.56
C ALA A 130 15.26 -24.92 -8.16
N GLU A 131 15.58 -23.81 -7.49
CA GLU A 131 15.01 -23.46 -6.18
C GLU A 131 13.55 -23.01 -6.34
N ILE A 132 13.24 -22.25 -7.39
CA ILE A 132 11.86 -21.86 -7.74
C ILE A 132 11.02 -23.11 -7.97
N LYS A 133 11.50 -24.05 -8.78
CA LYS A 133 10.82 -25.33 -9.06
C LYS A 133 10.57 -26.14 -7.80
N ALA A 134 11.55 -26.20 -6.90
CA ALA A 134 11.44 -26.94 -5.65
C ALA A 134 10.42 -26.32 -4.68
N ARG A 135 10.39 -24.98 -4.58
CA ARG A 135 9.46 -24.26 -3.67
C ARG A 135 8.05 -24.08 -4.25
N PHE A 136 7.97 -23.93 -5.57
CA PHE A 136 6.75 -23.61 -6.29
C PHE A 136 6.54 -24.60 -7.45
N PRO A 137 6.23 -25.87 -7.18
CA PRO A 137 6.23 -26.93 -8.20
C PRO A 137 5.16 -26.75 -9.29
N LEU A 138 4.24 -25.81 -9.13
CA LEU A 138 3.23 -25.49 -10.14
C LEU A 138 3.74 -24.56 -11.26
N TYR A 139 4.92 -23.94 -11.08
CA TYR A 139 5.54 -23.17 -12.15
C TYR A 139 6.32 -24.10 -13.06
N ASP A 140 6.06 -24.02 -14.38
CA ASP A 140 6.85 -24.66 -15.42
C ASP A 140 8.09 -23.80 -15.73
N GLU A 141 9.17 -24.48 -16.16
CA GLU A 141 10.41 -23.83 -16.61
C GLU A 141 10.26 -23.24 -18.00
#